data_be86739ece6d0a6dc709f1cc90d653c8
#
_entry.id   be86739ece6d0a6dc709f1cc90d653c8
#
_cell.length_a   1.000
_cell.length_b   1.000
_cell.length_c   1.000
_cell.angle_alpha   90.00
_cell.angle_beta   90.00
_cell.angle_gamma   90.00
#
_symmetry.space_group_name_H-M   'P 1'
#
loop_
_entity.id
_entity.type
_entity.pdbx_description
1 polymer ?
#
loop_
_entity_poly.entity_id
_entity_poly.type
_entity_poly.pdbx_seq_one_letter_code
_entity_poly.pdbx_strand_id
1 'polypeptide(L)' 'INYNHVTGWEVISSETIIRFGKNISDIKVKNFEDTVNYLLEIGRIPSIIDIRYKDGVAINYGSR' A
#
# COMPACT_ATOMS: atom_id res chain seq x y z
N ILE A 1 5.69 0.60 11.48
CA ILE A 1 5.14 1.85 10.95
C ILE A 1 6.22 2.93 11.00
N ASN A 2 6.46 3.54 9.87
CA ASN A 2 7.44 4.61 9.75
C ASN A 2 6.80 5.85 9.15
N TYR A 3 7.28 7.00 9.56
CA TYR A 3 6.85 8.26 8.99
C TYR A 3 8.05 9.00 8.41
N ASN A 4 7.92 9.44 7.16
CA ASN A 4 8.95 10.21 6.48
C ASN A 4 8.37 11.57 6.10
N HIS A 5 9.10 12.65 6.35
CA HIS A 5 8.64 14.01 6.03
C HIS A 5 8.36 14.22 4.54
N VAL A 6 9.04 13.47 3.70
CA VAL A 6 8.88 13.60 2.25
C VAL A 6 7.77 12.69 1.73
N THR A 7 7.78 11.42 2.14
CA THR A 7 6.88 10.41 1.57
C THR A 7 5.66 10.11 2.43
N GLY A 8 5.68 10.47 3.71
CA GLY A 8 4.56 10.24 4.61
C GLY A 8 4.62 8.90 5.31
N TRP A 9 3.45 8.36 5.64
CA TRP A 9 3.32 7.11 6.39
C TRP A 9 3.63 5.89 5.54
N GLU A 10 4.32 4.95 6.15
CA GLU A 10 4.74 3.74 5.48
C GLU A 10 4.68 2.58 6.46
N VAL A 11 4.13 1.47 6.02
CA VAL A 11 4.06 0.24 6.81
C VAL A 11 4.80 -0.85 6.09
N ILE A 12 5.65 -1.56 6.81
CA ILE A 12 6.38 -2.69 6.25
C ILE A 12 5.79 -3.96 6.85
N SER A 13 5.28 -4.84 6.00
CA SER A 13 4.69 -6.10 6.41
C SER A 13 5.31 -7.22 5.61
N SER A 14 6.08 -8.09 6.26
CA SER A 14 6.82 -9.16 5.60
C SER A 14 7.69 -8.59 4.48
N GLU A 15 7.37 -8.89 3.24
CA GLU A 15 8.13 -8.46 2.08
C GLU A 15 7.47 -7.29 1.35
N THR A 16 6.39 -6.76 1.89
CA THR A 16 5.60 -5.73 1.24
C THR A 16 5.73 -4.40 1.96
N ILE A 17 5.99 -3.34 1.20
CA ILE A 17 5.99 -1.98 1.70
C ILE A 17 4.67 -1.33 1.30
N ILE A 18 3.95 -0.80 2.28
CA ILE A 18 2.66 -0.15 2.04
C ILE A 18 2.84 1.35 2.29
N ARG A 19 2.60 2.15 1.26
CA ARG A 19 2.77 3.60 1.35
C ARG A 19 1.44 4.32 1.36
N PHE A 20 1.12 4.95 2.47
CA PHE A 20 -0.12 5.70 2.62
C PHE A 20 0.01 7.18 2.28
N GLY A 21 1.22 7.72 2.27
CA GLY A 21 1.42 9.13 2.07
C GLY A 21 1.28 9.91 3.36
N LYS A 22 1.14 11.23 3.25
CA LYS A 22 1.11 12.10 4.42
C LYS A 22 -0.21 12.08 5.16
N ASN A 23 -1.29 11.81 4.47
CA ASN A 23 -2.63 11.79 5.06
C ASN A 23 -3.22 10.40 4.94
N ILE A 24 -3.61 9.83 6.07
CA ILE A 24 -4.33 8.56 6.10
C ILE A 24 -5.80 8.89 6.26
N SER A 25 -6.62 8.56 5.25
CA SER A 25 -8.05 8.81 5.27
C SER A 25 -8.80 7.49 5.26
N ASP A 26 -10.10 7.55 5.57
CA ASP A 26 -10.95 6.37 5.56
C ASP A 26 -10.99 5.72 4.18
N ILE A 27 -10.96 6.53 3.13
CA ILE A 27 -10.94 6.02 1.76
C ILE A 27 -9.65 5.24 1.49
N LYS A 28 -8.53 5.74 1.98
CA LYS A 28 -7.25 5.05 1.81
C LYS A 28 -7.22 3.73 2.56
N VAL A 29 -7.74 3.70 3.77
CA VAL A 29 -7.83 2.48 4.56
C VAL A 29 -8.71 1.45 3.85
N LYS A 30 -9.85 1.89 3.32
CA LYS A 30 -10.73 1.00 2.58
C LYS A 30 -10.07 0.47 1.32
N ASN A 31 -9.37 1.33 0.59
CA ASN A 31 -8.63 0.90 -0.61
C ASN A 31 -7.57 -0.13 -0.27
N PHE A 32 -6.90 0.06 0.86
CA PHE A 32 -5.92 -0.90 1.34
C PHE A 32 -6.57 -2.25 1.64
N GLU A 33 -7.69 -2.25 2.37
CA GLU A 33 -8.39 -3.48 2.70
C GLU A 33 -8.86 -4.22 1.44
N ASP A 34 -9.44 -3.48 0.49
CA ASP A 34 -9.91 -4.07 -0.76
C ASP A 34 -8.73 -4.67 -1.55
N THR A 35 -7.60 -3.97 -1.55
CA THR A 35 -6.40 -4.44 -2.25
C THR A 35 -5.86 -5.71 -1.61
N VAL A 36 -5.80 -5.77 -0.29
CA VAL A 36 -5.33 -6.96 0.43
C VAL A 36 -6.23 -8.15 0.12
N ASN A 37 -7.54 -7.96 0.16
CA ASN A 37 -8.49 -9.02 -0.15
C ASN A 37 -8.32 -9.52 -1.58
N TYR A 38 -8.14 -8.62 -2.52
CA TYR A 38 -7.88 -8.99 -3.92
C TYR A 38 -6.60 -9.81 -4.05
N LEU A 39 -5.52 -9.37 -3.40
CA LEU A 39 -4.22 -10.05 -3.48
C LEU A 39 -4.28 -11.44 -2.84
N LEU A 40 -5.01 -11.57 -1.74
CA LEU A 40 -5.21 -12.88 -1.12
C LEU A 40 -5.96 -13.82 -2.06
N GLU A 41 -6.93 -13.28 -2.78
CA GLU A 41 -7.74 -14.06 -3.70
C GLU A 41 -6.91 -14.60 -4.88
N ILE A 42 -6.04 -13.78 -5.42
CA ILE A 42 -5.18 -14.19 -6.54
C ILE A 42 -3.89 -14.86 -6.11
N GLY A 43 -3.59 -14.87 -4.80
CA GLY A 43 -2.42 -15.55 -4.28
C GLY A 43 -1.09 -14.90 -4.63
N ARG A 44 -1.04 -13.58 -4.74
CA ARG A 44 0.19 -12.87 -5.08
C ARG A 44 0.62 -11.93 -3.98
N ILE A 45 1.93 -11.81 -3.81
CA ILE A 45 2.54 -10.95 -2.80
C ILE A 45 3.33 -9.85 -3.51
N PRO A 46 2.86 -8.60 -3.49
CA PRO A 46 3.59 -7.51 -4.13
C PRO A 46 4.77 -7.03 -3.29
N SER A 47 5.67 -6.32 -3.91
CA SER A 47 6.77 -5.65 -3.21
C SER A 47 6.32 -4.33 -2.62
N ILE A 48 5.48 -3.60 -3.33
CA ILE A 48 5.00 -2.29 -2.91
C ILE A 48 3.51 -2.16 -3.21
N ILE A 49 2.76 -1.67 -2.22
CA ILE A 49 1.38 -1.23 -2.41
C ILE A 49 1.38 0.26 -2.13
N ASP A 50 1.12 1.06 -3.15
CA ASP A 50 1.16 2.51 -3.04
C ASP A 50 -0.27 3.05 -3.05
N ILE A 51 -0.70 3.60 -1.91
CA ILE A 51 -2.06 4.10 -1.71
C ILE A 51 -2.07 5.63 -1.61
N ARG A 52 -0.99 6.27 -2.02
CA ARG A 52 -0.88 7.74 -1.95
C ARG A 52 -1.78 8.43 -2.95
N TYR A 53 -2.20 7.73 -3.98
CA TYR A 53 -3.02 8.30 -5.04
C TYR A 53 -4.46 8.51 -4.58
N LYS A 54 -5.04 9.60 -5.05
CA LYS A 54 -6.39 9.98 -4.67
C LYS A 54 -7.45 8.98 -5.15
N ASP A 55 -7.31 8.49 -6.36
CA ASP A 55 -8.35 7.71 -7.02
C ASP A 55 -7.97 6.26 -7.28
N GLY A 56 -6.95 5.77 -6.61
CA GLY A 56 -6.57 4.39 -6.88
C GLY A 56 -5.38 3.92 -6.08
N VAL A 57 -4.97 2.71 -6.41
CA VAL A 57 -3.86 2.02 -5.77
C VAL A 57 -2.92 1.53 -6.86
N ALA A 58 -1.65 1.77 -6.66
CA ALA A 58 -0.62 1.22 -7.55
C ALA A 58 0.02 0.02 -6.86
N ILE A 59 0.06 -1.09 -7.55
CA ILE A 59 0.67 -2.32 -7.04
C ILE A 59 1.90 -2.64 -7.87
N ASN A 60 3.01 -2.82 -7.19
CA ASN A 60 4.26 -3.15 -7.85
C ASN A 60 4.77 -4.48 -7.30
N TYR A 61 4.92 -5.45 -8.18
CA TYR A 61 5.42 -6.77 -7.79
C TYR A 61 6.95 -6.84 -7.76
N GLY A 62 7.57 -5.74 -8.12
CA GLY A 62 9.01 -5.68 -8.14
C GLY A 62 9.60 -6.36 -9.33
N SER A 63 10.86 -6.05 -9.55
CA SER A 63 11.66 -6.67 -10.60
C SER A 63 12.63 -7.62 -9.92
N ARG A 64 12.68 -8.81 -10.38
CA ARG A 64 13.60 -9.79 -9.85
C ARG A 64 14.56 -10.25 -10.92
#